data_99b27628b72502b3ee5eeeade891e001
#
_entry.id   99b27628b72502b3ee5eeeade891e001
#
_cell.length_a   1.000
_cell.length_b   1.000
_cell.length_c   1.000
_cell.angle_alpha   90.00
_cell.angle_beta   90.00
_cell.angle_gamma   90.00
#
_symmetry.space_group_name_H-M   'P 1'
#
loop_
_entity.id
_entity.type
_entity.pdbx_description
1 polymer ?
#
loop_
_entity_poly.entity_id
_entity_poly.type
_entity_poly.pdbx_seq_one_letter_code
_entity_poly.pdbx_strand_id
1 'polypeptide(L)'
;MFAVVRTGGKQYRVAAGDKIAVEKLAGDAGDKITLGDVLLAGNDGELADASKVVVSAEIIAQAKSEKVIVFKKRRRHNYRRRNGHRQQMTLLRILAVGGEEKKAAKKAAAPKAESPDAAAPEAPAAE
;
A
#
# COMPACT_ATOMS: atom_id res chain seq x y z
N MET A 1 -1.93 -13.49 9.20
CA MET A 1 -0.50 -13.24 8.96
C MET A 1 -0.22 -11.74 9.01
N PHE A 2 0.87 -11.35 9.61
CA PHE A 2 1.27 -9.96 9.68
C PHE A 2 2.69 -9.79 9.15
N ALA A 3 3.06 -8.56 8.84
CA ALA A 3 4.43 -8.23 8.46
C ALA A 3 4.78 -6.85 8.99
N VAL A 4 6.07 -6.63 9.20
CA VAL A 4 6.61 -5.29 9.48
C VAL A 4 7.35 -4.85 8.25
N VAL A 5 6.88 -3.78 7.63
CA VAL A 5 7.47 -3.23 6.42
C VAL A 5 8.11 -1.89 6.72
N ARG A 6 9.17 -1.58 6.02
CA ARG A 6 9.85 -0.30 6.12
C ARG A 6 9.61 0.49 4.84
N THR A 7 9.06 1.66 4.98
CA THR A 7 8.84 2.56 3.86
C THR A 7 8.88 4.00 4.34
N GLY A 8 9.44 4.89 3.53
CA GLY A 8 9.55 6.29 3.88
C GLY A 8 10.35 6.57 5.14
N GLY A 9 11.28 5.69 5.49
CA GLY A 9 12.09 5.83 6.70
C GLY A 9 11.38 5.39 7.98
N LYS A 10 10.19 4.82 7.86
CA LYS A 10 9.40 4.38 9.01
C LYS A 10 9.01 2.92 8.86
N GLN A 11 8.72 2.29 9.99
CA GLN A 11 8.31 0.90 10.04
C GLN A 11 6.81 0.82 10.38
N TYR A 12 6.12 -0.06 9.68
CA TYR A 12 4.69 -0.25 9.89
C TYR A 12 4.39 -1.73 10.06
N ARG A 13 3.57 -2.05 11.06
CA ARG A 13 3.04 -3.39 11.20
C ARG A 13 1.73 -3.46 10.43
N VAL A 14 1.66 -4.38 9.49
CA VAL A 14 0.51 -4.50 8.59
C VAL A 14 -0.02 -5.92 8.53
N ALA A 15 -1.31 -6.01 8.26
CA ALA A 15 -1.97 -7.28 8.00
C ALA A 15 -2.92 -7.07 6.83
N ALA A 16 -3.39 -8.16 6.26
CA ALA A 16 -4.31 -8.06 5.13
C ALA A 16 -5.58 -7.30 5.52
N GLY A 17 -5.97 -6.35 4.68
CA GLY A 17 -7.15 -5.52 4.93
C GLY A 17 -6.89 -4.23 5.68
N ASP A 18 -5.67 -4.04 6.19
CA ASP A 18 -5.35 -2.82 6.93
C ASP A 18 -5.20 -1.62 6.01
N LYS A 19 -5.54 -0.46 6.53
CA LYS A 19 -5.32 0.82 5.86
C LYS A 19 -4.23 1.57 6.61
N ILE A 20 -3.25 2.05 5.89
CA ILE A 20 -2.15 2.80 6.48
C ILE A 20 -1.88 4.07 5.68
N ALA A 21 -1.30 5.06 6.34
CA ALA A 21 -0.83 6.27 5.68
C ALA A 21 0.69 6.26 5.74
N VAL A 22 1.31 6.31 4.57
CA VAL A 22 2.77 6.29 4.45
C VAL A 22 3.24 7.56 3.76
N GLU A 23 4.53 7.82 3.79
CA GLU A 23 5.10 8.93 3.04
C GLU A 23 4.82 8.73 1.55
N LYS A 24 4.79 9.83 0.82
CA LYS A 24 4.38 9.84 -0.58
C LYS A 24 5.10 8.78 -1.43
N LEU A 25 4.31 8.00 -2.13
CA LEU A 25 4.80 7.03 -3.10
C LEU A 25 4.24 7.38 -4.47
N ALA A 26 4.96 7.00 -5.51
CA ALA A 26 4.49 7.23 -6.88
C ALA A 26 3.30 6.35 -7.20
N GLY A 27 2.34 6.90 -7.92
CA GLY A 27 1.17 6.17 -8.37
C GLY A 27 -0.12 6.94 -8.14
N ASP A 28 -1.17 6.47 -8.76
CA ASP A 28 -2.50 7.07 -8.66
C ASP A 28 -3.43 6.17 -7.86
N ALA A 29 -4.57 6.71 -7.47
CA ALA A 29 -5.58 5.93 -6.77
C ALA A 29 -5.99 4.71 -7.59
N GLY A 30 -6.03 3.56 -6.95
CA GLY A 30 -6.35 2.29 -7.60
C GLY A 30 -5.14 1.51 -8.08
N ASP A 31 -3.96 2.10 -8.10
CA ASP A 31 -2.75 1.39 -8.49
C ASP A 31 -2.33 0.39 -7.44
N LYS A 32 -1.87 -0.75 -7.89
CA LYS A 32 -1.32 -1.76 -6.99
C LYS A 32 0.18 -1.62 -6.91
N ILE A 33 0.69 -1.68 -5.71
CA ILE A 33 2.12 -1.58 -5.46
C ILE A 33 2.57 -2.72 -4.57
N THR A 34 3.85 -2.97 -4.61
CA THR A 34 4.46 -4.03 -3.83
C THR A 34 5.46 -3.42 -2.86
N LEU A 35 5.34 -3.78 -1.60
CA LEU A 35 6.27 -3.37 -0.56
C LEU A 35 7.23 -4.52 -0.30
N GLY A 36 8.45 -4.39 -0.79
CA GLY A 36 9.44 -5.46 -0.72
C GLY A 36 10.39 -5.38 0.46
N ASP A 37 10.40 -4.27 1.18
CA ASP A 37 11.33 -4.10 2.31
C ASP A 37 10.66 -4.59 3.60
N VAL A 38 10.52 -5.91 3.70
CA VAL A 38 9.88 -6.56 4.84
C VAL A 38 10.96 -6.93 5.85
N LEU A 39 10.82 -6.44 7.06
CA LEU A 39 11.78 -6.67 8.14
C LEU A 39 11.44 -7.91 8.96
N LEU A 40 10.16 -8.18 9.13
CA LEU A 40 9.67 -9.29 9.93
C LEU A 40 8.33 -9.73 9.36
N ALA A 41 8.10 -11.01 9.36
CA ALA A 41 6.79 -11.55 8.98
C ALA A 41 6.49 -12.77 9.82
N GLY A 42 5.23 -13.00 10.07
CA GLY A 42 4.85 -14.14 10.86
C GLY A 42 3.36 -14.38 10.91
N ASN A 43 3.01 -15.48 11.54
CA ASN A 43 1.64 -15.90 11.72
C ASN A 43 1.56 -16.56 13.09
N ASP A 44 0.57 -16.21 13.88
CA ASP A 44 0.22 -16.79 15.18
C ASP A 44 1.37 -17.53 15.92
N GLY A 45 2.39 -16.77 16.30
CA GLY A 45 3.50 -17.32 17.08
C GLY A 45 4.65 -17.91 16.27
N GLU A 46 4.52 -18.00 14.96
CA GLU A 46 5.58 -18.49 14.09
C GLU A 46 6.11 -17.34 13.23
N LEU A 47 7.42 -17.29 13.06
CA LEU A 47 8.06 -16.31 12.21
C LEU A 47 8.36 -16.91 10.85
N ALA A 48 8.02 -16.19 9.81
CA ALA A 48 8.35 -16.57 8.43
C ALA A 48 9.65 -15.88 8.00
N ASP A 49 10.25 -16.39 6.96
CA ASP A 49 11.45 -15.80 6.38
C ASP A 49 11.05 -14.49 5.68
N ALA A 50 11.44 -13.37 6.27
CA ALA A 50 11.09 -12.05 5.75
C ALA A 50 11.58 -11.81 4.32
N SER A 51 12.66 -12.42 3.93
CA SER A 51 13.22 -12.25 2.58
C SER A 51 12.31 -12.83 1.50
N LYS A 52 11.45 -13.76 1.86
CA LYS A 52 10.54 -14.40 0.92
C LYS A 52 9.13 -13.81 0.93
N VAL A 53 8.89 -12.90 1.86
CA VAL A 53 7.56 -12.31 2.05
C VAL A 53 7.50 -10.98 1.33
N VAL A 54 6.43 -10.78 0.59
CA VAL A 54 6.16 -9.53 -0.12
C VAL A 54 4.77 -9.07 0.27
N VAL A 55 4.63 -7.77 0.54
CA VAL A 55 3.35 -7.19 0.91
C VAL A 55 2.79 -6.44 -0.28
N SER A 56 1.57 -6.75 -0.63
CA SER A 56 0.88 -6.10 -1.74
C SER A 56 -0.13 -5.11 -1.21
N ALA A 57 -0.15 -3.94 -1.79
CA ALA A 57 -1.03 -2.87 -1.37
C ALA A 57 -1.62 -2.17 -2.57
N GLU A 58 -2.77 -1.55 -2.34
CA GLU A 58 -3.43 -0.72 -3.34
C GLU A 58 -3.45 0.71 -2.83
N ILE A 59 -3.14 1.65 -3.71
CA ILE A 59 -3.19 3.07 -3.36
C ILE A 59 -4.65 3.50 -3.32
N ILE A 60 -5.11 3.96 -2.16
CA ILE A 60 -6.46 4.49 -2.00
C ILE A 60 -6.52 5.91 -2.53
N ALA A 61 -5.56 6.74 -2.13
CA ALA A 61 -5.52 8.13 -2.54
C ALA A 61 -4.18 8.75 -2.18
N GLN A 62 -3.85 9.81 -2.90
CA GLN A 62 -2.75 10.69 -2.52
C GLN A 62 -3.37 11.83 -1.71
N ALA A 63 -2.91 12.01 -0.49
CA ALA A 63 -3.51 12.96 0.43
C ALA A 63 -2.44 13.77 1.14
N LYS A 64 -2.89 14.72 1.93
CA LYS A 64 -2.01 15.52 2.79
C LYS A 64 -2.42 15.29 4.23
N SER A 65 -1.45 15.28 5.12
CA SER A 65 -1.72 15.17 6.55
C SER A 65 -2.34 16.45 7.10
N GLU A 66 -2.67 16.43 8.38
CA GLU A 66 -3.15 17.62 9.04
C GLU A 66 -2.10 18.72 9.02
N LYS A 67 -2.56 19.96 8.98
CA LYS A 67 -1.67 21.10 8.99
C LYS A 67 -0.97 21.19 10.33
N VAL A 68 0.35 21.17 10.30
CA VAL A 68 1.18 21.39 11.48
C VAL A 68 1.66 22.82 11.44
N ILE A 69 1.35 23.58 12.48
CA ILE A 69 1.78 24.97 12.57
C ILE A 69 3.10 25.03 13.26
N VAL A 70 4.10 25.57 12.56
CA VAL A 70 5.43 25.79 13.10
C VAL A 70 5.55 27.25 13.44
N PHE A 71 5.57 27.55 14.73
CA PHE A 71 5.71 28.91 15.22
C PHE A 71 7.12 29.11 15.72
N LYS A 72 7.83 30.07 15.13
CA LYS A 72 9.20 30.38 15.48
C LYS A 72 9.25 31.75 16.13
N LYS A 73 9.89 31.83 17.29
CA LYS A 73 10.04 33.06 18.03
C LYS A 73 11.42 33.11 18.66
N ARG A 74 12.01 34.29 18.65
CA ARG A 74 13.27 34.54 19.36
C ARG A 74 13.05 35.52 20.51
N ARG A 75 13.65 35.20 21.64
CA ARG A 75 13.59 36.04 22.83
C ARG A 75 14.27 37.39 22.56
N ARG A 76 13.63 38.45 22.98
CA ARG A 76 14.16 39.82 22.88
C ARG A 76 14.41 40.31 21.45
N HIS A 77 13.78 39.67 20.48
CA HIS A 77 13.83 40.10 19.09
C HIS A 77 12.42 40.13 18.55
N ASN A 78 12.20 40.98 17.57
CA ASN A 78 10.90 41.04 16.91
C ASN A 78 10.70 39.91 15.93
N TYR A 79 11.50 38.85 16.04
CA TYR A 79 11.42 37.71 15.15
C TYR A 79 10.26 36.82 15.57
N ARG A 80 9.27 36.74 14.71
CA ARG A 80 8.13 35.84 14.86
C ARG A 80 7.76 35.33 13.47
N ARG A 81 7.69 34.02 13.32
CA ARG A 81 7.31 33.42 12.06
C ARG A 81 6.34 32.28 12.33
N ARG A 82 5.32 32.23 11.53
CA ARG A 82 4.32 31.18 11.61
C ARG A 82 4.25 30.52 10.25
N ASN A 83 4.66 29.26 10.19
CA ASN A 83 4.61 28.46 8.97
C ASN A 83 3.66 27.30 9.18
N GLY A 84 2.91 26.97 8.13
CA GLY A 84 2.08 25.78 8.14
C GLY A 84 2.72 24.72 7.25
N HIS A 85 2.69 23.49 7.71
CA HIS A 85 3.21 22.36 6.94
C HIS A 85 2.17 21.27 6.88
N ARG A 86 1.94 20.74 5.67
CA ARG A 86 1.14 19.55 5.47
C ARG A 86 1.97 18.56 4.67
N GLN A 87 2.30 17.47 5.32
CA GLN A 87 3.10 16.43 4.70
C GLN A 87 2.27 15.67 3.67
N GLN A 88 2.82 15.49 2.49
CA GLN A 88 2.18 14.68 1.47
C GLN A 88 2.30 13.21 1.84
N MET A 89 1.20 12.50 1.77
CA MET A 89 1.16 11.11 2.17
C MET A 89 0.35 10.30 1.18
N THR A 90 0.61 9.03 1.15
CA THR A 90 -0.15 8.09 0.33
C THR A 90 -0.94 7.17 1.26
N LEU A 91 -2.23 7.08 1.03
CA LEU A 91 -3.07 6.14 1.77
C LEU A 91 -3.06 4.81 1.04
N LEU A 92 -2.70 3.77 1.75
CA LEU A 92 -2.60 2.42 1.21
C LEU A 92 -3.57 1.50 1.90
N ARG A 93 -4.09 0.57 1.14
CA ARG A 93 -4.85 -0.55 1.64
C ARG A 93 -4.04 -1.81 1.39
N ILE A 94 -3.77 -2.55 2.45
CA ILE A 94 -2.99 -3.78 2.33
C ILE A 94 -3.90 -4.88 1.80
N LEU A 95 -3.52 -5.44 0.66
CA LEU A 95 -4.31 -6.48 0.02
C LEU A 95 -3.93 -7.86 0.55
N ALA A 96 -2.64 -8.14 0.60
CA ALA A 96 -2.16 -9.44 1.04
C ALA A 96 -0.75 -9.34 1.61
N VAL A 97 -0.44 -10.26 2.50
CA VAL A 97 0.88 -10.38 3.10
C VAL A 97 1.43 -11.77 2.74
N GLY A 98 2.62 -11.80 2.19
CA GLY A 98 3.26 -13.05 1.78
C GLY A 98 2.84 -13.47 0.39
N GLY A 99 2.65 -14.76 0.20
CA GLY A 99 2.34 -15.31 -1.12
C GLY A 99 0.87 -15.37 -1.48
N GLU A 100 0.01 -14.92 -0.60
CA GLU A 100 -1.42 -15.04 -0.81
C GLU A 100 -1.93 -14.29 -2.03
N GLU A 101 -1.33 -13.16 -2.30
CA GLU A 101 -1.76 -12.37 -3.43
C GLU A 101 -1.53 -13.05 -4.76
N LYS A 102 -0.45 -13.79 -4.88
CA LYS A 102 -0.20 -14.51 -6.12
C LYS A 102 -1.32 -15.47 -6.44
N LYS A 103 -1.85 -16.13 -5.42
CA LYS A 103 -2.98 -17.02 -5.59
C LYS A 103 -4.24 -16.25 -5.97
N ALA A 104 -4.49 -15.15 -5.30
CA ALA A 104 -5.63 -14.32 -5.60
C ALA A 104 -5.54 -13.72 -6.99
N ALA A 105 -4.37 -13.27 -7.39
CA ALA A 105 -4.15 -12.70 -8.70
C ALA A 105 -4.37 -13.76 -9.81
N LYS A 106 -3.88 -14.96 -9.58
CA LYS A 106 -4.11 -16.06 -10.53
C LYS A 106 -5.59 -16.38 -10.66
N LYS A 107 -6.29 -16.45 -9.55
CA LYS A 107 -7.73 -16.71 -9.57
C LYS A 107 -8.49 -15.60 -10.29
N ALA A 108 -8.10 -14.38 -10.09
CA ALA A 108 -8.73 -13.25 -10.76
C ALA A 108 -8.42 -13.22 -12.24
N ALA A 109 -7.20 -13.56 -12.61
CA ALA A 109 -6.77 -13.55 -14.00
C ALA A 109 -7.41 -14.68 -14.81
N ALA A 110 -7.49 -15.86 -14.24
CA ALA A 110 -8.04 -17.02 -14.93
C ALA A 110 -9.48 -16.81 -15.38
N PRO A 111 -10.39 -16.36 -14.54
CA PRO A 111 -11.76 -16.12 -15.00
C PRO A 111 -11.84 -15.09 -16.12
N LYS A 112 -11.05 -14.07 -16.05
CA LYS A 112 -11.04 -13.06 -17.10
C LYS A 112 -10.60 -13.63 -18.43
N ALA A 113 -9.58 -14.46 -18.40
CA ALA A 113 -9.10 -15.09 -19.61
C ALA A 113 -10.13 -16.05 -20.20
N GLU A 114 -10.79 -16.76 -19.36
CA GLU A 114 -11.82 -17.70 -19.80
C GLU A 114 -13.03 -17.00 -20.42
N SER A 115 -13.44 -15.91 -19.85
CA SER A 115 -14.61 -15.19 -20.34
C SER A 115 -14.54 -14.83 -21.81
N PRO A 116 -13.47 -14.17 -22.26
CA PRO A 116 -13.35 -13.86 -23.67
C PRO A 116 -13.28 -15.11 -24.54
N ASP A 117 -12.61 -16.13 -24.07
CA ASP A 117 -12.48 -17.35 -24.80
C ASP A 117 -13.83 -18.05 -24.97
N ALA A 118 -14.61 -18.06 -23.93
CA ALA A 118 -15.94 -18.65 -23.98
C ALA A 118 -16.84 -17.88 -24.93
N ALA A 119 -16.76 -16.60 -24.92
CA ALA A 119 -17.56 -15.75 -25.78
C ALA A 119 -17.20 -15.95 -27.25
N ALA A 120 -15.93 -16.04 -27.53
CA ALA A 120 -15.46 -16.16 -28.89
C ALA A 120 -15.99 -17.44 -29.60
N PRO A 121 -15.89 -18.59 -28.96
CA PRO A 121 -16.43 -19.79 -29.59
C PRO A 121 -17.92 -19.75 -29.82
N GLU A 122 -18.63 -19.14 -28.94
CA GLU A 122 -20.07 -19.04 -29.06
C GLU A 122 -20.51 -18.28 -30.29
N ALA A 123 -19.82 -17.20 -30.57
CA ALA A 123 -20.18 -16.39 -31.71
C ALA A 123 -20.17 -17.15 -33.02
N PRO A 124 -19.14 -17.90 -33.32
CA PRO A 124 -19.15 -18.68 -34.54
C PRO A 124 -20.18 -19.80 -34.52
N ALA A 125 -20.44 -20.31 -33.37
CA ALA A 125 -21.43 -21.39 -33.26
C ALA A 125 -22.82 -20.93 -33.64
N ALA A 126 -23.04 -19.66 -33.58
CA ALA A 126 -24.35 -19.09 -33.88
C ALA A 126 -24.78 -19.33 -35.30
N GLU A 127 -23.86 -19.61 -36.17
CA GLU A 127 -24.27 -19.91 -37.51
C GLU A 127 -24.97 -21.21 -37.60
#